data_d1d3352efdbf05492f4715a09b237416
#
_entry.id   d1d3352efdbf05492f4715a09b237416
#
_cell.length_a   1.000
_cell.length_b   1.000
_cell.length_c   1.000
_cell.angle_alpha   90.00
_cell.angle_beta   90.00
_cell.angle_gamma   90.00
#
_symmetry.space_group_name_H-M   'P 1'
#
loop_
_entity.id
_entity.type
_entity.pdbx_description
1 polymer ?
#
loop_
_entity_poly.entity_id
_entity_poly.type
_entity_poly.pdbx_seq_one_letter_code
_entity_poly.pdbx_strand_id
1 'polypeptide(L)'
;MDINLPSVVQASKQNPLLTCVITDNTDRTCIATIRNAIYDGADAFLMDFTKLEDEFRNVDSLRKIINYCEDKPLIMMCYRRDFRPDMTDERIAESLLMSVEAGASMVDIMGDLFNPSALQLSKDAESFEKQCALVEQVHQAGGEVLMSSHTWVPMTAEHTLEHARALASRGAD
;
A
#
# COMPACT_ATOMS: atom_id res chain seq x y z
N MET A 1 10.79 -20.28 -5.09
CA MET A 1 11.30 -19.76 -3.80
C MET A 1 10.32 -18.70 -3.38
N ASP A 2 9.72 -18.87 -2.24
CA ASP A 2 8.88 -17.82 -1.67
C ASP A 2 9.80 -16.71 -1.20
N ILE A 3 9.71 -15.55 -1.83
CA ILE A 3 10.47 -14.37 -1.45
C ILE A 3 9.75 -13.76 -0.27
N ASN A 4 10.46 -13.65 0.83
CA ASN A 4 9.99 -12.94 2.01
C ASN A 4 10.78 -11.62 2.09
N LEU A 5 10.17 -10.53 1.60
CA LEU A 5 10.78 -9.21 1.72
C LEU A 5 10.84 -8.78 3.19
N PRO A 6 11.79 -7.91 3.57
CA PRO A 6 11.92 -7.46 4.95
C PRO A 6 10.74 -6.59 5.38
N SER A 7 10.50 -6.53 6.69
CA SER A 7 9.51 -5.66 7.33
C SER A 7 9.84 -4.19 7.13
N VAL A 8 8.86 -3.39 6.66
CA VAL A 8 8.97 -1.93 6.56
C VAL A 8 9.09 -1.30 7.93
N VAL A 9 8.26 -1.75 8.89
CA VAL A 9 8.22 -1.24 10.26
C VAL A 9 9.56 -1.46 10.96
N GLN A 10 10.18 -2.63 10.81
CA GLN A 10 11.47 -2.91 11.45
C GLN A 10 12.61 -2.13 10.79
N ALA A 11 12.61 -2.03 9.46
CA ALA A 11 13.62 -1.28 8.71
C ALA A 11 13.56 0.23 9.06
N SER A 12 12.37 0.82 9.13
CA SER A 12 12.18 2.25 9.43
C SER A 12 12.57 2.64 10.86
N LYS A 13 12.54 1.69 11.82
CA LYS A 13 12.99 1.95 13.20
C LYS A 13 14.50 2.18 13.33
N GLN A 14 15.27 1.69 12.39
CA GLN A 14 16.71 1.83 12.42
C GLN A 14 17.17 3.13 11.78
N ASN A 15 16.63 3.44 10.60
CA ASN A 15 16.94 4.66 9.85
C ASN A 15 15.73 5.08 9.00
N PRO A 16 15.58 6.38 8.67
CA PRO A 16 14.64 6.79 7.63
C PRO A 16 14.95 6.06 6.31
N LEU A 17 13.91 5.55 5.64
CA LEU A 17 14.05 4.83 4.38
C LEU A 17 13.90 5.80 3.19
N LEU A 18 14.92 5.85 2.33
CA LEU A 18 14.80 6.50 1.03
C LEU A 18 13.97 5.61 0.12
N THR A 19 12.70 5.98 -0.10
CA THR A 19 11.73 5.16 -0.81
C THR A 19 11.53 5.65 -2.24
N CYS A 20 11.77 4.79 -3.23
CA CYS A 20 11.47 5.07 -4.63
C CYS A 20 10.01 4.77 -4.93
N VAL A 21 9.29 5.75 -5.51
CA VAL A 21 7.90 5.57 -5.96
C VAL A 21 7.88 5.03 -7.39
N ILE A 22 7.19 3.90 -7.59
CA ILE A 22 7.06 3.21 -8.87
C ILE A 22 5.65 3.46 -9.41
N THR A 23 5.57 4.13 -10.56
CA THR A 23 4.31 4.47 -11.25
C THR A 23 4.28 3.97 -12.69
N ASP A 24 5.08 2.96 -12.97
CA ASP A 24 5.18 2.32 -14.28
C ASP A 24 3.96 1.45 -14.57
N ASN A 25 3.74 1.15 -15.86
CA ASN A 25 2.52 0.48 -16.31
C ASN A 25 2.71 -0.98 -16.73
N THR A 26 3.95 -1.47 -16.83
CA THR A 26 4.26 -2.87 -17.17
C THR A 26 5.23 -3.48 -16.15
N ASP A 27 5.24 -4.80 -16.03
CA ASP A 27 6.20 -5.53 -15.21
C ASP A 27 7.66 -5.19 -15.60
N ARG A 28 7.94 -5.09 -16.90
CA ARG A 28 9.27 -4.78 -17.44
C ARG A 28 9.74 -3.39 -17.03
N THR A 29 8.88 -2.38 -17.14
CA THR A 29 9.24 -1.01 -16.78
C THR A 29 9.37 -0.85 -15.26
N CYS A 30 8.50 -1.46 -14.47
CA CYS A 30 8.64 -1.53 -13.00
C CYS A 30 9.99 -2.11 -12.60
N ILE A 31 10.39 -3.25 -13.20
CA ILE A 31 11.68 -3.90 -12.93
C ILE A 31 12.85 -2.97 -13.31
N ALA A 32 12.77 -2.26 -14.44
CA ALA A 32 13.81 -1.33 -14.82
C ALA A 32 13.95 -0.18 -13.82
N THR A 33 12.83 0.39 -13.35
CA THR A 33 12.80 1.44 -12.33
C THR A 33 13.39 0.93 -11.00
N ILE A 34 13.00 -0.27 -10.54
CA ILE A 34 13.55 -0.90 -9.32
C ILE A 34 15.08 -1.02 -9.41
N ARG A 35 15.59 -1.58 -10.51
CA ARG A 35 17.03 -1.77 -10.70
C ARG A 35 17.81 -0.45 -10.70
N ASN A 36 17.28 0.58 -11.35
CA ASN A 36 17.87 1.90 -11.35
C ASN A 36 17.87 2.50 -9.93
N ALA A 37 16.73 2.40 -9.23
CA ALA A 37 16.60 2.92 -7.88
C ALA A 37 17.53 2.22 -6.88
N ILE A 38 17.74 0.89 -7.01
CA ILE A 38 18.73 0.16 -6.21
C ILE A 38 20.15 0.73 -6.46
N TYR A 39 20.50 0.94 -7.73
CA TYR A 39 21.80 1.51 -8.09
C TYR A 39 21.97 2.93 -7.53
N ASP A 40 20.90 3.73 -7.49
CA ASP A 40 20.88 5.08 -6.95
C ASP A 40 20.75 5.13 -5.42
N GLY A 41 20.67 3.99 -4.74
CA GLY A 41 20.72 3.88 -3.28
C GLY A 41 19.34 3.94 -2.59
N ALA A 42 18.27 3.57 -3.27
CA ALA A 42 16.96 3.42 -2.62
C ALA A 42 16.99 2.32 -1.55
N ASP A 43 16.32 2.56 -0.42
CA ASP A 43 16.21 1.63 0.70
C ASP A 43 14.91 0.83 0.67
N ALA A 44 13.89 1.33 -0.03
CA ALA A 44 12.56 0.74 -0.11
C ALA A 44 11.85 1.15 -1.41
N PHE A 45 10.71 0.52 -1.68
CA PHE A 45 9.85 0.83 -2.82
C PHE A 45 8.41 1.09 -2.37
N LEU A 46 7.74 2.01 -3.06
CA LEU A 46 6.29 2.24 -2.98
C LEU A 46 5.71 2.12 -4.39
N MET A 47 4.90 1.10 -4.65
CA MET A 47 4.36 0.83 -5.98
C MET A 47 2.87 1.15 -6.07
N ASP A 48 2.48 1.94 -7.07
CA ASP A 48 1.07 2.23 -7.37
C ASP A 48 0.49 1.14 -8.30
N PHE A 49 -0.25 0.19 -7.71
CA PHE A 49 -0.92 -0.90 -8.43
C PHE A 49 -1.88 -0.39 -9.52
N THR A 50 -2.51 0.77 -9.31
CA THR A 50 -3.49 1.32 -10.27
C THR A 50 -2.86 1.76 -11.59
N LYS A 51 -1.56 1.95 -11.62
CA LYS A 51 -0.81 2.33 -12.83
C LYS A 51 -0.54 1.15 -13.75
N LEU A 52 -0.49 -0.08 -13.22
CA LEU A 52 -0.29 -1.25 -14.06
C LEU A 52 -1.42 -1.42 -15.08
N GLU A 53 -1.07 -1.82 -16.28
CA GLU A 53 -2.03 -2.31 -17.27
C GLU A 53 -2.70 -3.61 -16.79
N ASP A 54 -3.93 -3.86 -17.23
CA ASP A 54 -4.77 -4.94 -16.69
C ASP A 54 -4.12 -6.32 -16.80
N GLU A 55 -3.37 -6.57 -17.86
CA GLU A 55 -2.67 -7.83 -18.08
C GLU A 55 -1.56 -8.11 -17.05
N PHE A 56 -1.03 -7.07 -16.38
CA PHE A 56 0.00 -7.19 -15.34
C PHE A 56 -0.54 -7.16 -13.91
N ARG A 57 -1.87 -7.03 -13.73
CA ARG A 57 -2.53 -7.02 -12.42
C ARG A 57 -2.90 -8.43 -11.97
N ASN A 58 -1.89 -9.24 -11.74
CA ASN A 58 -2.04 -10.61 -11.27
C ASN A 58 -0.84 -11.01 -10.40
N VAL A 59 -1.01 -12.06 -9.62
CA VAL A 59 0.00 -12.56 -8.68
C VAL A 59 1.33 -12.88 -9.36
N ASP A 60 1.31 -13.47 -10.55
CA ASP A 60 2.56 -13.88 -11.24
C ASP A 60 3.37 -12.68 -11.70
N SER A 61 2.73 -11.64 -12.25
CA SER A 61 3.38 -10.38 -12.64
C SER A 61 3.93 -9.64 -11.41
N LEU A 62 3.17 -9.61 -10.32
CA LEU A 62 3.62 -9.00 -9.07
C LEU A 62 4.81 -9.76 -8.47
N ARG A 63 4.76 -11.08 -8.40
CA ARG A 63 5.91 -11.90 -7.95
C ARG A 63 7.15 -11.67 -8.80
N LYS A 64 6.97 -11.55 -10.12
CA LYS A 64 8.08 -11.24 -11.02
C LYS A 64 8.73 -9.88 -10.69
N ILE A 65 7.91 -8.84 -10.42
CA ILE A 65 8.41 -7.52 -10.02
C ILE A 65 9.10 -7.59 -8.67
N ILE A 66 8.46 -8.20 -7.67
CA ILE A 66 8.93 -8.35 -6.29
C ILE A 66 10.30 -9.05 -6.24
N ASN A 67 10.52 -10.04 -7.10
CA ASN A 67 11.80 -10.76 -7.21
C ASN A 67 13.01 -9.83 -7.49
N TYR A 68 12.79 -8.64 -8.02
CA TYR A 68 13.83 -7.66 -8.29
C TYR A 68 14.01 -6.62 -7.18
N CYS A 69 13.19 -6.65 -6.13
CA CYS A 69 13.38 -5.78 -4.97
C CYS A 69 14.58 -6.22 -4.09
N GLU A 70 15.15 -7.40 -4.35
CA GLU A 70 16.26 -7.98 -3.59
C GLU A 70 15.90 -8.12 -2.10
N ASP A 71 16.66 -7.45 -1.22
CA ASP A 71 16.48 -7.41 0.24
C ASP A 71 15.79 -6.13 0.72
N LYS A 72 15.08 -5.42 -0.17
CA LYS A 72 14.44 -4.13 0.15
C LYS A 72 12.93 -4.28 0.25
N PRO A 73 12.29 -3.68 1.27
CA PRO A 73 10.85 -3.79 1.45
C PRO A 73 10.07 -3.08 0.33
N LEU A 74 8.93 -3.65 -0.02
CA LEU A 74 7.99 -3.09 -0.98
C LEU A 74 6.66 -2.78 -0.28
N ILE A 75 6.23 -1.53 -0.38
CA ILE A 75 4.89 -1.07 0.00
C ILE A 75 4.04 -1.04 -1.26
N MET A 76 2.87 -1.65 -1.22
CA MET A 76 1.92 -1.61 -2.33
C MET A 76 0.76 -0.68 -1.99
N MET A 77 0.49 0.30 -2.85
CA MET A 77 -0.69 1.15 -2.75
C MET A 77 -1.66 0.90 -3.91
N CYS A 78 -2.95 1.00 -3.62
CA CYS A 78 -4.02 0.91 -4.61
C CYS A 78 -5.10 1.91 -4.22
N TYR A 79 -5.22 3.02 -4.95
CA TYR A 79 -6.13 4.10 -4.62
C TYR A 79 -7.24 4.25 -5.65
N ARG A 80 -8.38 4.84 -5.24
CA ARG A 80 -9.37 5.33 -6.18
C ARG A 80 -8.74 6.37 -7.11
N ARG A 81 -9.00 6.25 -8.41
CA ARG A 81 -8.50 7.17 -9.43
C ARG A 81 -9.58 7.44 -10.47
N ASP A 82 -9.74 8.69 -10.88
CA ASP A 82 -10.73 9.08 -11.90
C ASP A 82 -10.50 8.36 -13.24
N PHE A 83 -9.24 8.05 -13.57
CA PHE A 83 -8.89 7.31 -14.78
C PHE A 83 -9.09 5.79 -14.66
N ARG A 84 -9.50 5.29 -13.48
CA ARG A 84 -9.76 3.88 -13.17
C ARG A 84 -11.10 3.68 -12.47
N PRO A 85 -12.22 4.00 -13.15
CA PRO A 85 -13.55 3.86 -12.55
C PRO A 85 -13.94 2.41 -12.25
N ASP A 86 -13.23 1.45 -12.83
CA ASP A 86 -13.36 0.01 -12.58
C ASP A 86 -12.79 -0.43 -11.22
N MET A 87 -11.94 0.39 -10.60
CA MET A 87 -11.34 0.09 -9.30
C MET A 87 -12.28 0.52 -8.17
N THR A 88 -13.30 -0.31 -7.92
CA THR A 88 -14.19 -0.15 -6.75
C THR A 88 -13.43 -0.43 -5.45
N ASP A 89 -14.00 -0.04 -4.30
CA ASP A 89 -13.37 -0.25 -3.00
C ASP A 89 -13.13 -1.75 -2.70
N GLU A 90 -14.03 -2.62 -3.15
CA GLU A 90 -13.86 -4.08 -3.05
C GLU A 90 -12.68 -4.57 -3.90
N ARG A 91 -12.57 -4.09 -5.14
CA ARG A 91 -11.44 -4.43 -6.01
C ARG A 91 -10.11 -3.88 -5.50
N ILE A 92 -10.12 -2.72 -4.86
CA ILE A 92 -8.95 -2.18 -4.18
C ILE A 92 -8.51 -3.12 -3.05
N ALA A 93 -9.45 -3.53 -2.19
CA ALA A 93 -9.16 -4.46 -1.09
C ALA A 93 -8.60 -5.81 -1.61
N GLU A 94 -9.22 -6.40 -2.64
CA GLU A 94 -8.74 -7.61 -3.32
C GLU A 94 -7.33 -7.44 -3.89
N SER A 95 -7.04 -6.28 -4.50
CA SER A 95 -5.72 -5.98 -5.09
C SER A 95 -4.63 -5.85 -4.02
N LEU A 96 -4.95 -5.27 -2.86
CA LEU A 96 -4.04 -5.18 -1.74
C LEU A 96 -3.72 -6.56 -1.16
N LEU A 97 -4.74 -7.41 -0.95
CA LEU A 97 -4.54 -8.81 -0.51
C LEU A 97 -3.75 -9.62 -1.53
N MET A 98 -4.04 -9.49 -2.82
CA MET A 98 -3.25 -10.11 -3.90
C MET A 98 -1.78 -9.68 -3.84
N SER A 99 -1.50 -8.42 -3.51
CA SER A 99 -0.15 -7.91 -3.40
C SER A 99 0.62 -8.56 -2.26
N VAL A 100 -0.02 -8.77 -1.11
CA VAL A 100 0.57 -9.52 0.02
C VAL A 100 0.80 -10.97 -0.36
N GLU A 101 -0.15 -11.63 -1.00
CA GLU A 101 0.01 -13.00 -1.53
C GLU A 101 1.22 -13.10 -2.49
N ALA A 102 1.45 -12.06 -3.28
CA ALA A 102 2.59 -12.01 -4.17
C ALA A 102 3.93 -11.78 -3.44
N GLY A 103 3.92 -11.34 -2.17
CA GLY A 103 5.10 -11.14 -1.33
C GLY A 103 5.44 -9.68 -1.02
N ALA A 104 4.53 -8.72 -1.21
CA ALA A 104 4.71 -7.35 -0.76
C ALA A 104 4.85 -7.31 0.78
N SER A 105 5.76 -6.45 1.29
CA SER A 105 6.00 -6.32 2.74
C SER A 105 4.84 -5.64 3.45
N MET A 106 4.26 -4.62 2.82
CA MET A 106 3.25 -3.76 3.40
C MET A 106 2.25 -3.33 2.33
N VAL A 107 1.03 -3.07 2.75
CA VAL A 107 0.02 -2.42 1.90
C VAL A 107 -0.45 -1.10 2.52
N ASP A 108 -0.77 -0.13 1.66
CA ASP A 108 -1.31 1.16 2.07
C ASP A 108 -2.83 1.17 1.85
N ILE A 109 -3.58 1.21 2.95
CA ILE A 109 -5.04 1.23 2.96
C ILE A 109 -5.52 2.67 3.18
N MET A 110 -6.37 3.17 2.28
CA MET A 110 -7.02 4.48 2.45
C MET A 110 -7.91 4.49 3.69
N GLY A 111 -7.80 5.51 4.53
CA GLY A 111 -8.60 5.66 5.75
C GLY A 111 -10.11 5.82 5.50
N ASP A 112 -10.52 6.11 4.27
CA ASP A 112 -11.92 6.18 3.83
C ASP A 112 -12.30 5.07 2.83
N LEU A 113 -11.55 3.98 2.78
CA LEU A 113 -11.94 2.80 2.01
C LEU A 113 -13.30 2.30 2.50
N PHE A 114 -14.20 1.97 1.59
CA PHE A 114 -15.61 1.59 1.75
C PHE A 114 -16.60 2.73 2.06
N ASN A 115 -16.12 3.96 2.37
CA ASN A 115 -17.00 5.13 2.49
C ASN A 115 -16.21 6.43 2.26
N PRO A 116 -16.09 6.87 0.98
CA PRO A 116 -15.32 8.05 0.60
C PRO A 116 -15.72 9.31 1.35
N SER A 117 -14.75 10.06 1.85
CA SER A 117 -14.97 11.31 2.56
C SER A 117 -13.92 12.38 2.24
N ALA A 118 -14.27 13.66 2.40
CA ALA A 118 -13.33 14.75 2.17
C ALA A 118 -12.11 14.71 3.12
N LEU A 119 -12.29 14.14 4.31
CA LEU A 119 -11.21 13.93 5.29
C LEU A 119 -10.42 12.65 5.03
N GLN A 120 -10.82 11.84 4.06
CA GLN A 120 -10.28 10.51 3.83
C GLN A 120 -10.20 9.66 5.11
N LEU A 121 -11.30 9.69 5.86
CA LEU A 121 -11.50 8.91 7.08
C LEU A 121 -12.98 8.54 7.18
N SER A 122 -13.32 7.26 7.03
CA SER A 122 -14.68 6.76 7.27
C SER A 122 -15.01 6.81 8.76
N LYS A 123 -16.21 7.29 9.09
CA LYS A 123 -16.67 7.42 10.48
C LYS A 123 -17.83 6.50 10.83
N ASP A 124 -18.45 5.86 9.85
CA ASP A 124 -19.53 4.91 10.06
C ASP A 124 -18.99 3.55 10.53
N ALA A 125 -19.82 2.85 11.30
CA ALA A 125 -19.43 1.58 11.92
C ALA A 125 -19.18 0.47 10.89
N GLU A 126 -19.96 0.42 9.81
CA GLU A 126 -19.83 -0.63 8.79
C GLU A 126 -18.48 -0.55 8.07
N SER A 127 -18.09 0.65 7.61
CA SER A 127 -16.81 0.85 6.95
C SER A 127 -15.64 0.62 7.89
N PHE A 128 -15.77 1.04 9.16
CA PHE A 128 -14.77 0.77 10.18
C PHE A 128 -14.55 -0.74 10.38
N GLU A 129 -15.61 -1.52 10.52
CA GLU A 129 -15.54 -2.97 10.66
C GLU A 129 -14.92 -3.64 9.43
N LYS A 130 -15.29 -3.22 8.22
CA LYS A 130 -14.70 -3.71 6.97
C LYS A 130 -13.20 -3.40 6.89
N GLN A 131 -12.79 -2.19 7.29
CA GLN A 131 -11.38 -1.80 7.31
C GLN A 131 -10.59 -2.65 8.32
N CYS A 132 -11.09 -2.82 9.54
CA CYS A 132 -10.46 -3.68 10.55
C CYS A 132 -10.34 -5.14 10.07
N ALA A 133 -11.38 -5.66 9.43
CA ALA A 133 -11.34 -7.02 8.87
C ALA A 133 -10.30 -7.15 7.74
N LEU A 134 -10.14 -6.13 6.88
CA LEU A 134 -9.12 -6.12 5.86
C LEU A 134 -7.70 -6.07 6.46
N VAL A 135 -7.49 -5.24 7.48
CA VAL A 135 -6.21 -5.18 8.23
C VAL A 135 -5.86 -6.55 8.80
N GLU A 136 -6.83 -7.22 9.45
CA GLU A 136 -6.62 -8.56 9.99
C GLU A 136 -6.27 -9.59 8.90
N GLN A 137 -6.94 -9.55 7.74
CA GLN A 137 -6.63 -10.43 6.61
C GLN A 137 -5.20 -10.20 6.08
N VAL A 138 -4.76 -8.95 5.97
CA VAL A 138 -3.38 -8.60 5.59
C VAL A 138 -2.39 -9.19 6.58
N HIS A 139 -2.62 -9.02 7.89
CA HIS A 139 -1.74 -9.57 8.94
C HIS A 139 -1.72 -11.11 8.90
N GLN A 140 -2.87 -11.76 8.71
CA GLN A 140 -2.95 -13.22 8.57
C GLN A 140 -2.18 -13.74 7.36
N ALA A 141 -2.12 -12.94 6.28
CA ALA A 141 -1.32 -13.25 5.10
C ALA A 141 0.17 -12.92 5.27
N GLY A 142 0.59 -12.33 6.40
CA GLY A 142 1.97 -12.00 6.73
C GLY A 142 2.45 -10.62 6.27
N GLY A 143 1.54 -9.76 5.78
CA GLY A 143 1.83 -8.37 5.40
C GLY A 143 1.69 -7.40 6.57
N GLU A 144 2.27 -6.21 6.42
CA GLU A 144 2.10 -5.05 7.31
C GLU A 144 1.10 -4.06 6.70
N VAL A 145 0.53 -3.18 7.51
CA VAL A 145 -0.45 -2.19 7.07
C VAL A 145 -0.03 -0.76 7.42
N LEU A 146 0.08 0.07 6.39
CA LEU A 146 0.02 1.52 6.48
C LEU A 146 -1.43 1.97 6.28
N MET A 147 -1.98 2.78 7.20
CA MET A 147 -3.28 3.41 7.02
C MET A 147 -3.08 4.89 6.70
N SER A 148 -3.51 5.34 5.53
CA SER A 148 -3.20 6.68 5.03
C SER A 148 -4.41 7.58 4.82
N SER A 149 -4.15 8.89 4.89
CA SER A 149 -5.09 9.96 4.51
C SER A 149 -4.34 11.08 3.80
N HIS A 150 -4.75 11.41 2.60
CA HIS A 150 -4.19 12.48 1.76
C HIS A 150 -5.16 13.66 1.63
N THR A 151 -5.85 14.00 2.74
CA THR A 151 -6.85 15.07 2.73
C THR A 151 -6.22 16.44 2.48
N TRP A 152 -6.92 17.27 1.70
CA TRP A 152 -6.59 18.68 1.48
C TRP A 152 -7.39 19.62 2.41
N VAL A 153 -8.21 19.05 3.30
CA VAL A 153 -8.98 19.84 4.27
C VAL A 153 -8.03 20.34 5.36
N PRO A 154 -7.92 21.66 5.57
CA PRO A 154 -7.09 22.19 6.64
C PRO A 154 -7.57 21.70 8.01
N MET A 155 -6.65 21.27 8.85
CA MET A 155 -6.91 20.81 10.21
C MET A 155 -6.03 21.53 11.22
N THR A 156 -6.54 21.75 12.44
CA THR A 156 -5.71 22.16 13.58
C THR A 156 -4.79 21.00 13.99
N ALA A 157 -3.74 21.29 14.75
CA ALA A 157 -2.84 20.25 15.28
C ALA A 157 -3.60 19.20 16.12
N GLU A 158 -4.58 19.64 16.90
CA GLU A 158 -5.45 18.76 17.71
C GLU A 158 -6.27 17.83 16.81
N HIS A 159 -6.97 18.36 15.81
CA HIS A 159 -7.75 17.56 14.87
C HIS A 159 -6.85 16.61 14.04
N THR A 160 -5.63 17.02 13.70
CA THR A 160 -4.67 16.15 13.01
C THR A 160 -4.28 14.96 13.89
N LEU A 161 -4.05 15.20 15.19
CA LEU A 161 -3.72 14.14 16.13
C LEU A 161 -4.90 13.17 16.35
N GLU A 162 -6.13 13.70 16.47
CA GLU A 162 -7.34 12.87 16.56
C GLU A 162 -7.53 12.04 15.29
N HIS A 163 -7.31 12.64 14.12
CA HIS A 163 -7.39 11.96 12.84
C HIS A 163 -6.37 10.81 12.74
N ALA A 164 -5.10 11.05 13.10
CA ALA A 164 -4.07 10.02 13.13
C ALA A 164 -4.40 8.88 14.10
N ARG A 165 -4.92 9.20 15.29
CA ARG A 165 -5.38 8.18 16.26
C ARG A 165 -6.54 7.35 15.71
N ALA A 166 -7.47 8.00 15.01
CA ALA A 166 -8.58 7.30 14.36
C ALA A 166 -8.11 6.35 13.26
N LEU A 167 -7.11 6.73 12.46
CA LEU A 167 -6.48 5.82 11.49
C LEU A 167 -5.82 4.63 12.20
N ALA A 168 -4.98 4.89 13.19
CA ALA A 168 -4.27 3.86 13.95
C ALA A 168 -5.22 2.88 14.68
N SER A 169 -6.43 3.34 15.08
CA SER A 169 -7.40 2.50 15.80
C SER A 169 -7.94 1.32 14.97
N ARG A 170 -7.64 1.26 13.67
CA ARG A 170 -8.00 0.15 12.79
C ARG A 170 -7.02 -1.02 12.85
N GLY A 171 -5.93 -0.88 13.61
CA GLY A 171 -4.93 -1.92 13.80
C GLY A 171 -3.76 -1.84 12.82
N ALA A 172 -3.52 -0.68 12.19
CA ALA A 172 -2.32 -0.44 11.38
C ALA A 172 -1.03 -0.52 12.22
N ASP A 173 0.11 -0.82 11.56
CA ASP A 173 1.43 -1.05 12.16
C ASP A 173 2.27 0.21 12.44
#